data_67e2f998662cc4267aab36c02d397ca2
#
_entry.id   67e2f998662cc4267aab36c02d397ca2
#
_cell.length_a   1.000
_cell.length_b   1.000
_cell.length_c   1.000
_cell.angle_alpha   90.00
_cell.angle_beta   90.00
_cell.angle_gamma   90.00
#
_symmetry.space_group_name_H-M   'P 1'
#
loop_
_entity.id
_entity.type
_entity.pdbx_description
1 polymer ?
#
loop_
_entity_poly.entity_id
_entity_poly.type
_entity_poly.pdbx_seq_one_letter_code
_entity_poly.pdbx_strand_id
1 'polypeptide(L)'
;MLYQFLLNFVDTFGFLNVFKYLTFRTGLSVFTSLLIVLIIAGPFIKLFSNQKIYNPIRDDGPEDHIIKKIGTPTMGGVIILLGLLVSVLCWADLSNINILFCIYIAISFGLLGAYDDYKKIKFTNSSGISSKLKIVLQIILAIIGVIFYLQFVDYQDVTNLYFPFFKDLIVNLGWFFVPFSVFVIIGSSNAVNLTDGLDGLATVPVILVAACFAFISYVTGNIVFSDYLNIPYIEGTGEISIFCGAIIGSCLGFLWFNAPPAKIFMGDTGSLSLGGSLGAVGIITKHEIVLAITGGLFVLEAVSVMVQVISFKLTGKRIFKMAPIHHHFEKKGWPESTVVIRFWIISIILAMVGLATLKLR
;
A
#
# COMPACT_ATOMS: atom_id res chain seq x y z
N MET A 1 -4.87 2.07 21.86
CA MET A 1 -5.86 1.91 22.96
C MET A 1 -5.63 0.66 23.79
N LEU A 2 -5.66 -0.56 23.22
CA LEU A 2 -5.47 -1.77 24.02
C LEU A 2 -4.09 -1.80 24.70
N TYR A 3 -3.01 -1.47 23.98
CA TYR A 3 -1.68 -1.45 24.58
C TYR A 3 -1.56 -0.42 25.71
N GLN A 4 -2.13 0.78 25.57
CA GLN A 4 -2.14 1.80 26.63
C GLN A 4 -2.92 1.33 27.85
N PHE A 5 -4.05 0.67 27.64
CA PHE A 5 -4.82 0.06 28.73
C PHE A 5 -3.98 -1.00 29.45
N LEU A 6 -3.27 -1.86 28.73
CA LEU A 6 -2.40 -2.89 29.32
C LEU A 6 -1.23 -2.28 30.10
N LEU A 7 -0.68 -1.15 29.66
CA LEU A 7 0.40 -0.46 30.37
C LEU A 7 -0.01 0.07 31.75
N ASN A 8 -1.29 0.38 31.96
CA ASN A 8 -1.77 0.80 33.29
C ASN A 8 -1.67 -0.29 34.36
N PHE A 9 -1.52 -1.55 33.95
CA PHE A 9 -1.40 -2.69 34.84
C PHE A 9 0.05 -3.22 34.98
N VAL A 10 1.04 -2.54 34.40
CA VAL A 10 2.45 -2.97 34.45
C VAL A 10 2.98 -3.08 35.88
N ASP A 11 2.56 -2.16 36.77
CA ASP A 11 2.99 -2.19 38.17
C ASP A 11 2.43 -3.40 38.94
N THR A 12 1.28 -3.92 38.48
CA THR A 12 0.66 -5.13 39.08
C THR A 12 1.17 -6.41 38.42
N PHE A 13 1.37 -6.36 37.11
CA PHE A 13 1.79 -7.50 36.29
C PHE A 13 3.02 -7.16 35.47
N GLY A 14 4.22 -7.38 36.02
CA GLY A 14 5.50 -6.98 35.41
C GLY A 14 5.74 -7.52 34.00
N PHE A 15 5.15 -8.66 33.61
CA PHE A 15 5.26 -9.20 32.26
C PHE A 15 4.61 -8.30 31.19
N LEU A 16 3.66 -7.44 31.56
CA LEU A 16 3.02 -6.49 30.64
C LEU A 16 4.00 -5.40 30.14
N ASN A 17 5.17 -5.28 30.77
CA ASN A 17 6.22 -4.36 30.32
C ASN A 17 6.67 -4.63 28.89
N VAL A 18 6.46 -5.84 28.37
CA VAL A 18 6.80 -6.21 26.98
C VAL A 18 6.05 -5.36 25.93
N PHE A 19 4.87 -4.84 26.27
CA PHE A 19 4.09 -3.97 25.38
C PHE A 19 4.71 -2.58 25.17
N LYS A 20 5.72 -2.18 25.93
CA LYS A 20 6.50 -0.96 25.68
C LYS A 20 7.38 -1.07 24.45
N TYR A 21 7.77 -2.29 24.06
CA TYR A 21 8.67 -2.51 22.92
C TYR A 21 7.95 -2.45 21.59
N LEU A 22 8.41 -1.57 20.70
CA LEU A 22 7.88 -1.41 19.35
C LEU A 22 7.90 -2.70 18.53
N THR A 23 9.01 -3.44 18.61
CA THR A 23 9.17 -4.71 17.89
C THR A 23 8.13 -5.75 18.28
N PHE A 24 7.82 -5.84 19.57
CA PHE A 24 6.79 -6.75 20.08
C PHE A 24 5.40 -6.33 19.60
N ARG A 25 5.06 -5.04 19.69
CA ARG A 25 3.77 -4.51 19.20
C ARG A 25 3.64 -4.66 17.68
N THR A 26 4.73 -4.48 16.93
CA THR A 26 4.75 -4.74 15.48
C THR A 26 4.43 -6.19 15.17
N GLY A 27 5.07 -7.14 15.87
CA GLY A 27 4.77 -8.57 15.73
C GLY A 27 3.32 -8.90 16.05
N LEU A 28 2.77 -8.34 17.14
CA LEU A 28 1.37 -8.49 17.51
C LEU A 28 0.43 -7.88 16.46
N SER A 29 0.83 -6.75 15.87
CA SER A 29 0.07 -6.09 14.81
C SER A 29 -0.04 -6.98 13.57
N VAL A 30 1.07 -7.57 13.13
CA VAL A 30 1.09 -8.56 12.03
C VAL A 30 0.14 -9.72 12.35
N PHE A 31 0.28 -10.31 13.53
CA PHE A 31 -0.49 -11.49 13.90
C PHE A 31 -1.98 -11.20 14.05
N THR A 32 -2.34 -10.09 14.68
CA THR A 32 -3.74 -9.68 14.87
C THR A 32 -4.43 -9.41 13.55
N SER A 33 -3.81 -8.61 12.66
CA SER A 33 -4.41 -8.30 11.36
C SER A 33 -4.54 -9.54 10.48
N LEU A 34 -3.55 -10.43 10.48
CA LEU A 34 -3.59 -11.71 9.78
C LEU A 34 -4.75 -12.58 10.26
N LEU A 35 -4.90 -12.78 11.59
CA LEU A 35 -5.96 -13.60 12.15
C LEU A 35 -7.35 -13.04 11.84
N ILE A 36 -7.53 -11.70 11.94
CA ILE A 36 -8.81 -11.06 11.64
C ILE A 36 -9.21 -11.35 10.19
N VAL A 37 -8.27 -11.17 9.25
CA VAL A 37 -8.54 -11.43 7.83
C VAL A 37 -8.87 -12.90 7.59
N LEU A 38 -8.12 -13.84 8.16
CA LEU A 38 -8.38 -15.27 8.00
C LEU A 38 -9.76 -15.68 8.54
N ILE A 39 -10.20 -15.10 9.67
CA ILE A 39 -11.50 -15.38 10.28
C ILE A 39 -12.64 -14.81 9.44
N ILE A 40 -12.50 -13.56 8.97
CA ILE A 40 -13.57 -12.83 8.28
C ILE A 40 -13.70 -13.24 6.81
N ALA A 41 -12.60 -13.55 6.13
CA ALA A 41 -12.60 -13.78 4.68
C ALA A 41 -13.52 -14.93 4.25
N GLY A 42 -13.53 -16.05 4.96
CA GLY A 42 -14.39 -17.19 4.61
C GLY A 42 -15.88 -16.85 4.59
N PRO A 43 -16.45 -16.33 5.70
CA PRO A 43 -17.82 -15.83 5.75
C PRO A 43 -18.13 -14.75 4.71
N PHE A 44 -17.22 -13.80 4.49
CA PHE A 44 -17.38 -12.72 3.52
C PHE A 44 -17.49 -13.24 2.09
N ILE A 45 -16.58 -14.14 1.67
CA ILE A 45 -16.60 -14.78 0.35
C ILE A 45 -17.94 -15.50 0.13
N LYS A 46 -18.42 -16.26 1.13
CA LYS A 46 -19.71 -16.96 1.05
C LYS A 46 -20.88 -15.99 0.89
N LEU A 47 -20.88 -14.89 1.66
CA LEU A 47 -21.94 -13.87 1.60
C LEU A 47 -22.01 -13.24 0.21
N PHE A 48 -20.86 -12.81 -0.35
CA PHE A 48 -20.79 -12.16 -1.65
C PHE A 48 -21.11 -13.13 -2.80
N SER A 49 -20.64 -14.38 -2.71
CA SER A 49 -20.97 -15.43 -3.68
C SER A 49 -22.46 -15.72 -3.71
N ASN A 50 -23.11 -15.83 -2.54
CA ASN A 50 -24.57 -16.07 -2.45
C ASN A 50 -25.38 -14.91 -3.03
N GLN A 51 -24.91 -13.69 -2.88
CA GLN A 51 -25.55 -12.47 -3.44
C GLN A 51 -25.18 -12.23 -4.90
N LYS A 52 -24.38 -13.11 -5.52
CA LYS A 52 -23.88 -12.95 -6.91
C LYS A 52 -23.17 -11.63 -7.15
N ILE A 53 -22.44 -11.12 -6.16
CA ILE A 53 -21.66 -9.88 -6.25
C ILE A 53 -20.29 -10.22 -6.84
N TYR A 54 -20.19 -10.10 -8.17
CA TYR A 54 -18.98 -10.42 -8.92
C TYR A 54 -18.41 -9.19 -9.59
N ASN A 55 -17.13 -9.20 -9.89
CA ASN A 55 -16.50 -8.13 -10.65
C ASN A 55 -16.93 -8.25 -12.13
N PRO A 56 -17.47 -7.18 -12.75
CA PRO A 56 -17.69 -7.19 -14.20
C PRO A 56 -16.35 -7.27 -14.92
N ILE A 57 -16.17 -8.31 -15.72
CA ILE A 57 -14.95 -8.55 -16.48
C ILE A 57 -14.92 -7.61 -17.69
N ARG A 58 -13.73 -7.08 -18.02
CA ARG A 58 -13.55 -6.25 -19.19
C ARG A 58 -13.52 -7.08 -20.46
N ASP A 59 -14.29 -6.69 -21.48
CA ASP A 59 -14.39 -7.38 -22.77
C ASP A 59 -13.09 -7.33 -23.58
N ASP A 60 -12.19 -6.37 -23.31
CA ASP A 60 -10.91 -6.17 -23.99
C ASP A 60 -9.74 -6.92 -23.32
N GLY A 61 -10.00 -7.68 -22.25
CA GLY A 61 -9.02 -8.48 -21.51
C GLY A 61 -8.56 -9.75 -22.27
N PRO A 62 -7.62 -10.53 -21.70
CA PRO A 62 -7.28 -11.86 -22.20
C PRO A 62 -8.50 -12.80 -22.15
N GLU A 63 -8.73 -13.59 -23.21
CA GLU A 63 -9.88 -14.52 -23.30
C GLU A 63 -9.94 -15.51 -22.13
N ASP A 64 -8.79 -15.97 -21.66
CA ASP A 64 -8.67 -16.88 -20.51
C ASP A 64 -9.25 -16.28 -19.21
N HIS A 65 -9.18 -14.95 -19.03
CA HIS A 65 -9.74 -14.27 -17.88
C HIS A 65 -11.27 -14.27 -17.91
N ILE A 66 -11.86 -14.12 -19.11
CA ILE A 66 -13.30 -14.14 -19.30
C ILE A 66 -13.89 -15.50 -18.87
N ILE A 67 -13.17 -16.59 -19.14
CA ILE A 67 -13.67 -17.94 -18.83
C ILE A 67 -13.40 -18.35 -17.37
N LYS A 68 -12.18 -18.08 -16.85
CA LYS A 68 -11.73 -18.61 -15.55
C LYS A 68 -12.09 -17.75 -14.35
N LYS A 69 -12.30 -16.43 -14.54
CA LYS A 69 -12.52 -15.45 -13.46
C LYS A 69 -14.00 -15.07 -13.27
N ILE A 70 -14.92 -15.60 -14.09
CA ILE A 70 -16.36 -15.42 -13.90
C ILE A 70 -16.78 -16.01 -12.56
N GLY A 71 -17.50 -15.21 -11.77
CA GLY A 71 -18.04 -15.67 -10.49
C GLY A 71 -17.11 -15.51 -9.28
N THR A 72 -15.94 -14.88 -9.47
CA THR A 72 -15.08 -14.55 -8.33
C THR A 72 -15.57 -13.26 -7.65
N PRO A 73 -15.86 -13.27 -6.33
CA PRO A 73 -16.22 -12.10 -5.57
C PRO A 73 -15.14 -11.02 -5.61
N THR A 74 -15.56 -9.76 -5.51
CA THR A 74 -14.68 -8.59 -5.43
C THR A 74 -14.82 -7.86 -4.08
N MET A 75 -14.20 -6.68 -3.92
CA MET A 75 -14.17 -5.86 -2.70
C MET A 75 -13.44 -6.54 -1.52
N GLY A 76 -12.49 -7.42 -1.78
CA GLY A 76 -11.64 -8.02 -0.75
C GLY A 76 -10.84 -6.99 0.06
N GLY A 77 -10.63 -5.80 -0.50
CA GLY A 77 -10.03 -4.66 0.20
C GLY A 77 -10.75 -4.26 1.48
N VAL A 78 -12.05 -4.50 1.60
CA VAL A 78 -12.81 -4.25 2.85
C VAL A 78 -12.26 -5.12 3.98
N ILE A 79 -11.96 -6.37 3.71
CA ILE A 79 -11.42 -7.32 4.71
C ILE A 79 -10.01 -6.89 5.12
N ILE A 80 -9.19 -6.48 4.15
CA ILE A 80 -7.83 -5.98 4.39
C ILE A 80 -7.89 -4.75 5.31
N LEU A 81 -8.74 -3.76 4.98
CA LEU A 81 -8.90 -2.55 5.78
C LEU A 81 -9.41 -2.83 7.18
N LEU A 82 -10.36 -3.73 7.36
CA LEU A 82 -10.85 -4.11 8.68
C LEU A 82 -9.72 -4.73 9.51
N GLY A 83 -8.96 -5.67 8.96
CA GLY A 83 -7.81 -6.27 9.64
C GLY A 83 -6.75 -5.25 10.03
N LEU A 84 -6.40 -4.36 9.09
CA LEU A 84 -5.44 -3.27 9.29
C LEU A 84 -5.93 -2.33 10.41
N LEU A 85 -7.13 -1.77 10.28
CA LEU A 85 -7.64 -0.77 11.22
C LEU A 85 -7.81 -1.32 12.63
N VAL A 86 -8.39 -2.50 12.80
CA VAL A 86 -8.55 -3.11 14.12
C VAL A 86 -7.18 -3.36 14.76
N SER A 87 -6.21 -3.85 14.00
CA SER A 87 -4.87 -4.08 14.52
C SER A 87 -4.17 -2.79 14.94
N VAL A 88 -4.24 -1.74 14.11
CA VAL A 88 -3.66 -0.42 14.43
C VAL A 88 -4.33 0.19 15.66
N LEU A 89 -5.67 0.13 15.77
CA LEU A 89 -6.40 0.61 16.95
C LEU A 89 -6.03 -0.14 18.24
N CYS A 90 -5.67 -1.41 18.15
CA CYS A 90 -5.21 -2.19 19.29
C CYS A 90 -3.80 -1.81 19.73
N TRP A 91 -2.85 -1.71 18.81
CA TRP A 91 -1.43 -1.75 19.12
C TRP A 91 -0.67 -0.44 18.90
N ALA A 92 -1.14 0.47 18.04
CA ALA A 92 -0.46 1.74 17.79
C ALA A 92 -0.84 2.82 18.82
N ASP A 93 0.02 3.81 18.93
CA ASP A 93 -0.26 5.02 19.69
C ASP A 93 -1.09 6.00 18.87
N LEU A 94 -2.36 6.15 19.24
CA LEU A 94 -3.30 7.02 18.54
C LEU A 94 -3.10 8.50 18.86
N SER A 95 -2.23 8.87 19.81
CA SER A 95 -1.83 10.26 20.03
C SER A 95 -0.77 10.72 19.00
N ASN A 96 -0.14 9.77 18.31
CA ASN A 96 0.90 10.05 17.33
C ASN A 96 0.29 10.51 16.01
N ILE A 97 0.65 11.73 15.57
CA ILE A 97 0.16 12.34 14.32
C ILE A 97 0.49 11.50 13.09
N ASN A 98 1.65 10.81 13.08
CA ASN A 98 2.05 9.95 11.98
C ASN A 98 1.07 8.79 11.77
N ILE A 99 0.61 8.17 12.87
CA ILE A 99 -0.41 7.11 12.85
C ILE A 99 -1.75 7.65 12.37
N LEU A 100 -2.18 8.81 12.88
CA LEU A 100 -3.44 9.42 12.47
C LEU A 100 -3.46 9.76 10.97
N PHE A 101 -2.33 10.26 10.45
CA PHE A 101 -2.21 10.54 9.02
C PHE A 101 -2.30 9.26 8.18
N CYS A 102 -1.60 8.18 8.57
CA CYS A 102 -1.71 6.88 7.90
C CYS A 102 -3.13 6.31 7.92
N ILE A 103 -3.81 6.36 9.07
CA ILE A 103 -5.22 5.92 9.21
C ILE A 103 -6.13 6.76 8.30
N TYR A 104 -5.95 8.08 8.29
CA TYR A 104 -6.74 8.98 7.45
C TYR A 104 -6.59 8.62 5.96
N ILE A 105 -5.36 8.44 5.46
CA ILE A 105 -5.12 8.06 4.06
C ILE A 105 -5.70 6.67 3.76
N ALA A 106 -5.49 5.69 4.63
CA ALA A 106 -6.03 4.35 4.46
C ALA A 106 -7.55 4.34 4.33
N ILE A 107 -8.25 5.06 5.23
CA ILE A 107 -9.71 5.12 5.24
C ILE A 107 -10.23 5.94 4.04
N SER A 108 -9.70 7.14 3.80
CA SER A 108 -10.22 8.02 2.77
C SER A 108 -10.06 7.45 1.36
N PHE A 109 -8.90 6.86 1.05
CA PHE A 109 -8.66 6.19 -0.22
C PHE A 109 -9.39 4.86 -0.32
N GLY A 110 -9.55 4.15 0.80
CA GLY A 110 -10.36 2.93 0.88
C GLY A 110 -11.84 3.19 0.63
N LEU A 111 -12.41 4.26 1.20
CA LEU A 111 -13.80 4.67 0.95
C LEU A 111 -14.01 5.11 -0.49
N LEU A 112 -13.05 5.84 -1.07
CA LEU A 112 -13.10 6.19 -2.49
C LEU A 112 -13.11 4.94 -3.39
N GLY A 113 -12.24 3.98 -3.09
CA GLY A 113 -12.21 2.69 -3.80
C GLY A 113 -13.48 1.89 -3.60
N ALA A 114 -14.02 1.83 -2.38
CA ALA A 114 -15.28 1.15 -2.08
C ALA A 114 -16.46 1.76 -2.85
N TYR A 115 -16.49 3.09 -3.01
CA TYR A 115 -17.49 3.76 -3.81
C TYR A 115 -17.35 3.43 -5.30
N ASP A 116 -16.13 3.32 -5.81
CA ASP A 116 -15.86 2.87 -7.19
C ASP A 116 -16.33 1.43 -7.42
N ASP A 117 -15.92 0.52 -6.54
CA ASP A 117 -16.30 -0.89 -6.58
C ASP A 117 -17.83 -1.07 -6.47
N TYR A 118 -18.49 -0.34 -5.56
CA TYR A 118 -19.94 -0.35 -5.43
C TYR A 118 -20.65 0.09 -6.71
N LYS A 119 -20.14 1.14 -7.37
CA LYS A 119 -20.70 1.57 -8.67
C LYS A 119 -20.55 0.51 -9.74
N LYS A 120 -19.38 -0.13 -9.85
CA LYS A 120 -19.14 -1.22 -10.81
C LYS A 120 -20.13 -2.35 -10.62
N ILE A 121 -20.38 -2.75 -9.37
CA ILE A 121 -21.33 -3.82 -9.02
C ILE A 121 -22.75 -3.40 -9.35
N LYS A 122 -23.21 -2.23 -8.87
CA LYS A 122 -24.60 -1.77 -9.00
C LYS A 122 -25.05 -1.58 -10.44
N PHE A 123 -24.17 -1.04 -11.29
CA PHE A 123 -24.48 -0.75 -12.69
C PHE A 123 -23.98 -1.81 -13.66
N THR A 124 -23.42 -2.94 -13.16
CA THR A 124 -22.84 -4.02 -13.98
C THR A 124 -21.91 -3.49 -15.08
N ASN A 125 -21.23 -2.38 -14.79
CA ASN A 125 -20.36 -1.67 -15.72
C ASN A 125 -18.93 -1.64 -15.19
N SER A 126 -17.98 -2.11 -15.99
CA SER A 126 -16.55 -2.14 -15.62
C SER A 126 -15.92 -0.75 -15.46
N SER A 127 -16.58 0.34 -15.87
CA SER A 127 -16.00 1.69 -15.85
C SER A 127 -16.05 2.41 -14.49
N GLY A 128 -16.94 2.03 -13.55
CA GLY A 128 -17.02 2.62 -12.21
C GLY A 128 -17.21 4.15 -12.20
N ILE A 129 -16.37 4.85 -11.43
CA ILE A 129 -16.25 6.31 -11.43
C ILE A 129 -15.40 6.75 -12.62
N SER A 130 -15.73 7.89 -13.25
CA SER A 130 -14.87 8.43 -14.31
C SER A 130 -13.45 8.70 -13.79
N SER A 131 -12.43 8.36 -14.58
CA SER A 131 -11.01 8.51 -14.19
C SER A 131 -10.68 9.94 -13.75
N LYS A 132 -11.29 10.95 -14.41
CA LYS A 132 -11.08 12.37 -14.04
C LYS A 132 -11.61 12.67 -12.65
N LEU A 133 -12.84 12.23 -12.32
CA LEU A 133 -13.44 12.46 -11.01
C LEU A 133 -12.66 11.71 -9.91
N LYS A 134 -12.22 10.48 -10.20
CA LYS A 134 -11.41 9.68 -9.28
C LYS A 134 -10.11 10.40 -8.89
N ILE A 135 -9.37 10.92 -9.89
CA ILE A 135 -8.13 11.67 -9.65
C ILE A 135 -8.41 12.98 -8.88
N VAL A 136 -9.47 13.71 -9.22
CA VAL A 136 -9.81 14.96 -8.51
C VAL A 136 -10.14 14.67 -7.04
N LEU A 137 -10.90 13.62 -6.74
CA LEU A 137 -11.20 13.24 -5.36
C LEU A 137 -9.94 12.79 -4.61
N GLN A 138 -9.05 12.02 -5.25
CA GLN A 138 -7.75 11.65 -4.65
C GLN A 138 -6.91 12.89 -4.33
N ILE A 139 -6.84 13.88 -5.24
CA ILE A 139 -6.11 15.13 -5.01
C ILE A 139 -6.67 15.87 -3.79
N ILE A 140 -7.98 16.03 -3.71
CA ILE A 140 -8.64 16.74 -2.60
C ILE A 140 -8.35 16.02 -1.27
N LEU A 141 -8.54 14.70 -1.22
CA LEU A 141 -8.30 13.91 0.00
C LEU A 141 -6.83 13.94 0.42
N ALA A 142 -5.89 13.83 -0.54
CA ALA A 142 -4.47 13.90 -0.25
C ALA A 142 -4.06 15.30 0.24
N ILE A 143 -4.54 16.38 -0.37
CA ILE A 143 -4.26 17.77 0.07
C ILE A 143 -4.74 17.97 1.51
N ILE A 144 -5.97 17.58 1.83
CA ILE A 144 -6.52 17.70 3.19
C ILE A 144 -5.63 16.95 4.19
N GLY A 145 -5.25 15.72 3.88
CA GLY A 145 -4.40 14.90 4.74
C GLY A 145 -3.01 15.51 4.95
N VAL A 146 -2.35 15.96 3.86
CA VAL A 146 -1.01 16.55 3.92
C VAL A 146 -1.02 17.88 4.69
N ILE A 147 -2.00 18.75 4.45
CA ILE A 147 -2.13 20.03 5.20
C ILE A 147 -2.36 19.74 6.68
N PHE A 148 -3.28 18.82 7.01
CA PHE A 148 -3.52 18.42 8.39
C PHE A 148 -2.23 17.88 9.04
N TYR A 149 -1.51 16.99 8.36
CA TYR A 149 -0.23 16.47 8.84
C TYR A 149 0.78 17.57 9.14
N LEU A 150 0.96 18.52 8.22
CA LEU A 150 1.92 19.62 8.36
C LEU A 150 1.58 20.58 9.52
N GLN A 151 0.30 20.70 9.90
CA GLN A 151 -0.10 21.58 11.02
C GLN A 151 0.24 20.99 12.40
N PHE A 152 0.34 19.66 12.51
CA PHE A 152 0.50 18.97 13.79
C PHE A 152 1.81 18.21 13.94
N VAL A 153 2.60 18.07 12.84
CA VAL A 153 3.90 17.41 12.92
C VAL A 153 4.93 18.34 13.56
N ASP A 154 5.60 17.83 14.59
CA ASP A 154 6.69 18.54 15.26
C ASP A 154 8.06 18.06 14.71
N TYR A 155 8.35 18.42 13.45
CA TYR A 155 9.61 18.13 12.79
C TYR A 155 9.99 19.28 11.86
N GLN A 156 11.09 19.98 12.19
CA GLN A 156 11.50 21.20 11.48
C GLN A 156 11.85 20.96 10.01
N ASP A 157 12.45 19.82 9.69
CA ASP A 157 12.87 19.44 8.34
C ASP A 157 11.81 18.68 7.56
N VAL A 158 10.53 18.84 7.91
CA VAL A 158 9.42 18.12 7.28
C VAL A 158 9.31 18.37 5.78
N THR A 159 9.80 19.49 5.27
CA THR A 159 9.78 19.85 3.84
C THR A 159 11.03 19.44 3.07
N ASN A 160 12.03 18.83 3.74
CA ASN A 160 13.25 18.38 3.10
C ASN A 160 13.03 17.07 2.33
N LEU A 161 13.63 16.98 1.15
CA LEU A 161 13.74 15.76 0.34
C LEU A 161 15.17 15.26 0.42
N TYR A 162 15.32 13.97 0.75
CA TYR A 162 16.60 13.31 0.92
C TYR A 162 16.88 12.33 -0.22
N PHE A 163 18.12 12.31 -0.72
CA PHE A 163 18.54 11.43 -1.81
C PHE A 163 19.36 10.24 -1.28
N PRO A 164 18.97 8.99 -1.58
CA PRO A 164 19.60 7.79 -0.99
C PRO A 164 21.05 7.58 -1.41
N PHE A 165 21.46 8.10 -2.58
CA PHE A 165 22.83 7.90 -3.11
C PHE A 165 23.76 9.09 -2.89
N PHE A 166 23.24 10.24 -2.45
CA PHE A 166 23.98 11.47 -2.31
C PHE A 166 23.82 12.03 -0.90
N LYS A 167 24.81 11.75 -0.06
CA LYS A 167 24.77 12.00 1.38
C LYS A 167 24.44 13.46 1.74
N ASP A 168 25.07 14.39 1.04
CA ASP A 168 24.97 15.83 1.34
C ASP A 168 23.89 16.53 0.52
N LEU A 169 23.20 15.81 -0.35
CA LEU A 169 22.17 16.39 -1.19
C LEU A 169 20.82 16.36 -0.46
N ILE A 170 20.51 17.47 0.19
CA ILE A 170 19.22 17.72 0.84
C ILE A 170 18.57 18.90 0.13
N VAL A 171 17.37 18.71 -0.39
CA VAL A 171 16.64 19.77 -1.10
C VAL A 171 15.42 20.16 -0.27
N ASN A 172 15.42 21.39 0.23
CA ASN A 172 14.23 21.92 0.90
C ASN A 172 13.21 22.33 -0.16
N LEU A 173 12.07 21.64 -0.18
CA LEU A 173 10.98 21.89 -1.11
C LEU A 173 10.10 23.08 -0.70
N GLY A 174 10.19 23.54 0.56
CA GLY A 174 9.32 24.55 1.11
C GLY A 174 7.84 24.17 0.91
N TRP A 175 7.03 25.10 0.38
CA TRP A 175 5.63 24.84 0.07
C TRP A 175 5.38 23.98 -1.19
N PHE A 176 6.39 23.70 -2.02
CA PHE A 176 6.29 22.69 -3.06
C PHE A 176 6.20 21.26 -2.47
N PHE A 177 6.51 21.10 -1.20
CA PHE A 177 6.33 19.81 -0.50
C PHE A 177 4.88 19.30 -0.54
N VAL A 178 3.88 20.19 -0.48
CA VAL A 178 2.46 19.79 -0.55
C VAL A 178 2.13 19.13 -1.90
N PRO A 179 2.31 19.76 -3.06
CA PRO A 179 2.04 19.11 -4.33
C PRO A 179 2.93 17.89 -4.58
N PHE A 180 4.17 17.86 -4.10
CA PHE A 180 5.06 16.72 -4.17
C PHE A 180 4.50 15.52 -3.36
N SER A 181 4.09 15.75 -2.11
CA SER A 181 3.49 14.72 -1.26
C SER A 181 2.19 14.17 -1.84
N VAL A 182 1.34 15.04 -2.36
CA VAL A 182 0.11 14.65 -3.07
C VAL A 182 0.44 13.76 -4.27
N PHE A 183 1.46 14.13 -5.06
CA PHE A 183 1.93 13.33 -6.18
C PHE A 183 2.42 11.94 -5.74
N VAL A 184 3.19 11.85 -4.65
CA VAL A 184 3.68 10.57 -4.11
C VAL A 184 2.52 9.68 -3.67
N ILE A 185 1.57 10.22 -2.88
CA ILE A 185 0.40 9.45 -2.39
C ILE A 185 -0.46 8.94 -3.55
N ILE A 186 -0.82 9.82 -4.49
CA ILE A 186 -1.68 9.46 -5.62
C ILE A 186 -0.95 8.54 -6.58
N GLY A 187 0.34 8.82 -6.83
CA GLY A 187 1.19 7.99 -7.68
C GLY A 187 1.28 6.56 -7.15
N SER A 188 1.61 6.40 -5.86
CA SER A 188 1.65 5.08 -5.21
C SER A 188 0.28 4.40 -5.23
N SER A 189 -0.79 5.12 -4.91
CA SER A 189 -2.16 4.59 -4.90
C SER A 189 -2.57 4.02 -6.25
N ASN A 190 -2.40 4.79 -7.32
CA ASN A 190 -2.77 4.35 -8.65
C ASN A 190 -1.80 3.31 -9.23
N ALA A 191 -0.52 3.34 -8.87
CA ALA A 191 0.45 2.35 -9.31
C ALA A 191 0.15 0.96 -8.72
N VAL A 192 -0.21 0.87 -7.43
CA VAL A 192 -0.67 -0.39 -6.82
C VAL A 192 -1.97 -0.86 -7.48
N ASN A 193 -2.93 0.06 -7.73
CA ASN A 193 -4.18 -0.28 -8.39
C ASN A 193 -3.98 -0.81 -9.82
N LEU A 194 -3.05 -0.25 -10.60
CA LEU A 194 -2.70 -0.76 -11.93
C LEU A 194 -2.02 -2.13 -11.88
N THR A 195 -1.33 -2.45 -10.80
CA THR A 195 -0.65 -3.73 -10.62
C THR A 195 -1.61 -4.84 -10.19
N ASP A 196 -2.77 -4.51 -9.62
CA ASP A 196 -3.80 -5.47 -9.17
C ASP A 196 -4.62 -6.06 -10.33
N GLY A 197 -3.94 -6.52 -11.39
CA GLY A 197 -4.56 -7.09 -12.59
C GLY A 197 -4.55 -8.62 -12.65
N LEU A 198 -3.68 -9.28 -11.87
CA LEU A 198 -3.55 -10.74 -11.80
C LEU A 198 -3.67 -11.22 -10.35
N ASP A 199 -4.08 -12.49 -10.18
CA ASP A 199 -4.30 -13.12 -8.88
C ASP A 199 -3.04 -13.05 -8.01
N GLY A 200 -3.11 -12.32 -6.87
CA GLY A 200 -2.01 -12.17 -5.92
C GLY A 200 -0.84 -11.28 -6.38
N LEU A 201 -0.87 -10.74 -7.60
CA LEU A 201 0.26 -9.98 -8.16
C LEU A 201 0.61 -8.76 -7.31
N ALA A 202 -0.34 -7.93 -6.92
CA ALA A 202 -0.10 -6.72 -6.14
C ALA A 202 0.18 -7.02 -4.66
N THR A 203 -0.40 -8.09 -4.12
CA THR A 203 -0.41 -8.38 -2.68
C THR A 203 1.01 -8.61 -2.13
N VAL A 204 1.84 -9.42 -2.80
CA VAL A 204 3.21 -9.72 -2.33
C VAL A 204 4.14 -8.51 -2.43
N PRO A 205 4.18 -7.75 -3.53
CA PRO A 205 4.95 -6.50 -3.58
C PRO A 205 4.55 -5.48 -2.50
N VAL A 206 3.25 -5.35 -2.17
CA VAL A 206 2.79 -4.51 -1.03
C VAL A 206 3.39 -5.00 0.29
N ILE A 207 3.35 -6.32 0.55
CA ILE A 207 3.97 -6.90 1.76
C ILE A 207 5.46 -6.58 1.83
N LEU A 208 6.19 -6.72 0.72
CA LEU A 208 7.63 -6.47 0.66
C LEU A 208 7.96 -5.00 0.92
N VAL A 209 7.25 -4.07 0.29
CA VAL A 209 7.43 -2.63 0.53
C VAL A 209 7.07 -2.27 1.97
N ALA A 210 5.96 -2.79 2.50
CA ALA A 210 5.57 -2.57 3.89
C ALA A 210 6.62 -3.12 4.87
N ALA A 211 7.23 -4.29 4.59
CA ALA A 211 8.29 -4.86 5.40
C ALA A 211 9.57 -3.98 5.39
N CYS A 212 9.98 -3.48 4.21
CA CYS A 212 11.07 -2.52 4.11
C CYS A 212 10.79 -1.27 4.94
N PHE A 213 9.59 -0.72 4.83
CA PHE A 213 9.21 0.50 5.54
C PHE A 213 8.94 0.29 7.03
N ALA A 214 8.55 -0.91 7.45
CA ALA A 214 8.54 -1.26 8.87
C ALA A 214 9.95 -1.16 9.48
N PHE A 215 10.96 -1.66 8.77
CA PHE A 215 12.37 -1.54 9.18
C PHE A 215 12.86 -0.08 9.11
N ILE A 216 12.61 0.62 8.01
CA ILE A 216 13.00 2.03 7.82
C ILE A 216 12.38 2.90 8.92
N SER A 217 11.10 2.74 9.21
CA SER A 217 10.41 3.51 10.26
C SER A 217 11.02 3.25 11.65
N TYR A 218 11.36 2.00 11.93
CA TYR A 218 11.98 1.62 13.19
C TYR A 218 13.35 2.29 13.37
N VAL A 219 14.21 2.26 12.34
CA VAL A 219 15.56 2.86 12.43
C VAL A 219 15.51 4.39 12.37
N THR A 220 14.60 4.99 11.60
CA THR A 220 14.39 6.44 11.54
C THR A 220 13.85 7.00 12.86
N GLY A 221 13.04 6.23 13.57
CA GLY A 221 12.51 6.59 14.89
C GLY A 221 13.46 6.28 16.07
N ASN A 222 14.69 5.83 15.80
CA ASN A 222 15.67 5.49 16.83
C ASN A 222 16.97 6.30 16.61
N ILE A 223 17.30 7.15 17.58
CA ILE A 223 18.44 8.07 17.47
C ILE A 223 19.79 7.35 17.23
N VAL A 224 20.00 6.17 17.83
CA VAL A 224 21.25 5.43 17.70
C VAL A 224 21.38 4.83 16.30
N PHE A 225 20.30 4.26 15.78
CA PHE A 225 20.33 3.67 14.45
C PHE A 225 20.30 4.73 13.34
N SER A 226 19.58 5.83 13.52
CA SER A 226 19.54 6.92 12.54
C SER A 226 20.93 7.57 12.41
N ASP A 227 21.63 7.80 13.52
CA ASP A 227 23.00 8.33 13.53
C ASP A 227 23.97 7.35 12.86
N TYR A 228 23.92 6.06 13.23
CA TYR A 228 24.77 5.03 12.62
C TYR A 228 24.56 4.90 11.10
N LEU A 229 23.32 5.00 10.63
CA LEU A 229 22.98 4.91 9.20
C LEU A 229 23.11 6.26 8.49
N ASN A 230 23.28 7.35 9.25
CA ASN A 230 23.34 8.71 8.75
C ASN A 230 22.09 9.12 7.98
N ILE A 231 20.93 8.72 8.50
CA ILE A 231 19.59 9.08 8.02
C ILE A 231 18.92 10.06 8.99
N PRO A 232 17.89 10.80 8.56
CA PRO A 232 17.21 11.73 9.44
C PRO A 232 16.55 11.00 10.62
N TYR A 233 16.81 11.48 11.85
CA TYR A 233 16.03 11.06 13.01
C TYR A 233 14.71 11.82 13.05
N ILE A 234 13.60 11.12 13.14
CA ILE A 234 12.25 11.70 13.21
C ILE A 234 11.52 11.05 14.38
N GLU A 235 11.28 11.82 15.42
CA GLU A 235 10.61 11.35 16.62
C GLU A 235 9.22 10.80 16.30
N GLY A 236 8.84 9.70 16.95
CA GLY A 236 7.54 9.06 16.79
C GLY A 236 7.37 8.21 15.53
N THR A 237 8.30 8.25 14.55
CA THR A 237 8.19 7.43 13.33
C THR A 237 8.27 5.94 13.61
N GLY A 238 8.87 5.53 14.71
CA GLY A 238 8.92 4.12 15.12
C GLY A 238 7.53 3.46 15.21
N GLU A 239 6.49 4.22 15.56
CA GLU A 239 5.10 3.73 15.61
C GLU A 239 4.59 3.29 14.23
N ILE A 240 5.11 3.86 13.14
CA ILE A 240 4.76 3.47 11.77
C ILE A 240 5.12 2.01 11.48
N SER A 241 6.10 1.45 12.18
CA SER A 241 6.43 0.01 12.04
C SER A 241 5.24 -0.87 12.42
N ILE A 242 4.40 -0.44 13.38
CA ILE A 242 3.18 -1.15 13.78
C ILE A 242 2.12 -1.06 12.68
N PHE A 243 1.96 0.10 12.06
CA PHE A 243 1.06 0.28 10.93
C PHE A 243 1.49 -0.56 9.73
N CYS A 244 2.77 -0.57 9.39
CA CYS A 244 3.32 -1.44 8.35
C CYS A 244 3.13 -2.92 8.70
N GLY A 245 3.30 -3.30 9.99
CA GLY A 245 2.99 -4.64 10.49
C GLY A 245 1.53 -5.03 10.23
N ALA A 246 0.58 -4.10 10.46
CA ALA A 246 -0.83 -4.33 10.17
C ALA A 246 -1.09 -4.53 8.65
N ILE A 247 -0.40 -3.78 7.78
CA ILE A 247 -0.45 -4.00 6.31
C ILE A 247 0.06 -5.40 5.97
N ILE A 248 1.23 -5.79 6.49
CA ILE A 248 1.84 -7.10 6.23
C ILE A 248 0.88 -8.22 6.62
N GLY A 249 0.36 -8.20 7.85
CA GLY A 249 -0.50 -9.27 8.33
C GLY A 249 -1.83 -9.33 7.59
N SER A 250 -2.48 -8.19 7.33
CA SER A 250 -3.74 -8.16 6.58
C SER A 250 -3.55 -8.64 5.13
N CYS A 251 -2.46 -8.26 4.47
CA CYS A 251 -2.14 -8.73 3.12
C CYS A 251 -1.75 -10.21 3.08
N LEU A 252 -1.02 -10.74 4.09
CA LEU A 252 -0.73 -12.17 4.21
C LEU A 252 -2.01 -13.00 4.39
N GLY A 253 -2.91 -12.54 5.28
CA GLY A 253 -4.21 -13.18 5.47
C GLY A 253 -5.07 -13.15 4.21
N PHE A 254 -5.03 -12.04 3.47
CA PHE A 254 -5.74 -11.89 2.21
C PHE A 254 -5.14 -12.78 1.10
N LEU A 255 -3.82 -12.89 1.03
CA LEU A 255 -3.10 -13.71 0.05
C LEU A 255 -3.51 -15.19 0.13
N TRP A 256 -3.88 -15.69 1.32
CA TRP A 256 -4.39 -17.05 1.50
C TRP A 256 -5.59 -17.37 0.60
N PHE A 257 -6.39 -16.35 0.27
CA PHE A 257 -7.58 -16.48 -0.57
C PHE A 257 -7.39 -15.88 -1.97
N ASN A 258 -6.41 -14.98 -2.15
CA ASN A 258 -6.15 -14.26 -3.39
C ASN A 258 -5.02 -14.88 -4.24
N ALA A 259 -4.25 -15.84 -3.69
CA ALA A 259 -3.24 -16.59 -4.47
C ALA A 259 -3.91 -17.37 -5.62
N PRO A 260 -3.22 -17.54 -6.77
CA PRO A 260 -3.77 -18.23 -7.94
C PRO A 260 -4.17 -19.69 -7.66
N PRO A 261 -5.40 -20.15 -7.98
CA PRO A 261 -6.54 -19.38 -8.49
C PRO A 261 -7.28 -18.60 -7.38
N ALA A 262 -7.48 -17.32 -7.59
CA ALA A 262 -8.06 -16.44 -6.55
C ALA A 262 -9.53 -16.78 -6.24
N LYS A 263 -9.86 -16.81 -4.95
CA LYS A 263 -11.23 -16.95 -4.43
C LYS A 263 -11.91 -15.61 -4.20
N ILE A 264 -11.16 -14.52 -4.22
CA ILE A 264 -11.64 -13.14 -4.04
C ILE A 264 -10.63 -12.17 -4.65
N PHE A 265 -11.13 -11.09 -5.29
CA PHE A 265 -10.31 -10.00 -5.80
C PHE A 265 -10.23 -8.85 -4.79
N MET A 266 -9.08 -8.16 -4.78
CA MET A 266 -8.83 -7.02 -3.88
C MET A 266 -9.78 -5.87 -4.16
N GLY A 267 -9.93 -5.49 -5.42
CA GLY A 267 -10.70 -4.34 -5.87
C GLY A 267 -10.02 -3.01 -5.58
N ASP A 268 -10.66 -1.93 -6.05
CA ASP A 268 -10.16 -0.57 -5.87
C ASP A 268 -10.13 -0.16 -4.38
N THR A 269 -11.01 -0.74 -3.57
CA THR A 269 -11.04 -0.54 -2.10
C THR A 269 -9.70 -0.87 -1.46
N GLY A 270 -9.11 -2.01 -1.80
CA GLY A 270 -7.84 -2.44 -1.21
C GLY A 270 -6.64 -1.79 -1.88
N SER A 271 -6.59 -1.81 -3.20
CA SER A 271 -5.41 -1.36 -3.95
C SER A 271 -5.15 0.14 -3.79
N LEU A 272 -6.19 1.00 -3.83
CA LEU A 272 -6.04 2.44 -3.61
C LEU A 272 -5.63 2.77 -2.17
N SER A 273 -6.23 2.09 -1.20
CA SER A 273 -5.92 2.28 0.21
C SER A 273 -4.49 1.87 0.54
N LEU A 274 -4.08 0.68 0.13
CA LEU A 274 -2.73 0.16 0.40
C LEU A 274 -1.66 1.02 -0.28
N GLY A 275 -1.85 1.35 -1.56
CA GLY A 275 -0.90 2.20 -2.29
C GLY A 275 -0.80 3.61 -1.71
N GLY A 276 -1.93 4.24 -1.36
CA GLY A 276 -1.95 5.54 -0.68
C GLY A 276 -1.27 5.50 0.69
N SER A 277 -1.50 4.44 1.47
CA SER A 277 -0.86 4.21 2.76
C SER A 277 0.67 4.09 2.64
N LEU A 278 1.17 3.33 1.66
CA LEU A 278 2.61 3.24 1.40
C LEU A 278 3.20 4.60 1.00
N GLY A 279 2.47 5.40 0.19
CA GLY A 279 2.86 6.77 -0.14
C GLY A 279 2.97 7.65 1.11
N ALA A 280 1.99 7.59 2.01
CA ALA A 280 2.01 8.33 3.28
C ALA A 280 3.19 7.92 4.16
N VAL A 281 3.45 6.62 4.29
CA VAL A 281 4.60 6.09 5.04
C VAL A 281 5.93 6.59 4.47
N GLY A 282 6.08 6.62 3.13
CA GLY A 282 7.27 7.16 2.46
C GLY A 282 7.52 8.62 2.80
N ILE A 283 6.46 9.44 2.82
CA ILE A 283 6.52 10.87 3.15
C ILE A 283 6.92 11.08 4.62
N ILE A 284 6.30 10.35 5.55
CA ILE A 284 6.57 10.46 6.99
C ILE A 284 8.03 10.11 7.30
N THR A 285 8.52 9.03 6.70
CA THR A 285 9.89 8.54 6.93
C THR A 285 10.96 9.31 6.16
N LYS A 286 10.59 10.23 5.26
CA LYS A 286 11.51 10.96 4.37
C LYS A 286 12.30 10.06 3.42
N HIS A 287 11.67 8.99 2.98
CA HIS A 287 12.27 7.99 2.10
C HIS A 287 11.44 7.80 0.82
N GLU A 288 10.95 8.90 0.23
CA GLU A 288 10.09 8.90 -0.96
C GLU A 288 10.78 8.28 -2.18
N ILE A 289 12.09 8.54 -2.35
CA ILE A 289 12.88 7.95 -3.44
C ILE A 289 13.12 6.46 -3.18
N VAL A 290 13.37 6.08 -1.93
CA VAL A 290 13.51 4.66 -1.55
C VAL A 290 12.19 3.93 -1.77
N LEU A 291 11.04 4.59 -1.54
CA LEU A 291 9.72 4.03 -1.88
C LEU A 291 9.60 3.73 -3.38
N ALA A 292 10.09 4.63 -4.24
CA ALA A 292 10.08 4.40 -5.69
C ALA A 292 11.01 3.24 -6.10
N ILE A 293 12.09 2.98 -5.36
CA ILE A 293 13.00 1.85 -5.59
C ILE A 293 12.39 0.54 -5.08
N THR A 294 11.98 0.47 -3.82
CA THR A 294 11.36 -0.72 -3.22
C THR A 294 10.05 -1.10 -3.90
N GLY A 295 9.26 -0.09 -4.27
CA GLY A 295 8.04 -0.20 -5.05
C GLY A 295 8.25 -0.17 -6.56
N GLY A 296 9.47 -0.41 -7.04
CA GLY A 296 9.83 -0.24 -8.46
C GLY A 296 9.02 -1.10 -9.42
N LEU A 297 8.45 -2.22 -8.96
CA LEU A 297 7.48 -2.97 -9.76
C LEU A 297 6.22 -2.13 -10.05
N PHE A 298 5.66 -1.47 -9.04
CA PHE A 298 4.51 -0.58 -9.20
C PHE A 298 4.82 0.59 -10.13
N VAL A 299 6.03 1.17 -10.00
CA VAL A 299 6.51 2.23 -10.89
C VAL A 299 6.59 1.71 -12.33
N LEU A 300 7.14 0.52 -12.55
CA LEU A 300 7.29 -0.09 -13.87
C LEU A 300 5.93 -0.34 -14.53
N GLU A 301 4.94 -0.83 -13.77
CA GLU A 301 3.57 -1.02 -14.25
C GLU A 301 2.94 0.30 -14.66
N ALA A 302 3.01 1.33 -13.80
CA ALA A 302 2.46 2.65 -14.09
C ALA A 302 3.15 3.33 -15.29
N VAL A 303 4.48 3.28 -15.35
CA VAL A 303 5.27 3.83 -16.47
C VAL A 303 4.93 3.11 -17.77
N SER A 304 4.74 1.79 -17.75
CA SER A 304 4.36 1.04 -18.96
C SER A 304 3.04 1.54 -19.57
N VAL A 305 2.06 1.89 -18.73
CA VAL A 305 0.79 2.47 -19.17
C VAL A 305 1.00 3.88 -19.73
N MET A 306 1.76 4.74 -19.03
CA MET A 306 2.04 6.10 -19.50
C MET A 306 2.75 6.08 -20.87
N VAL A 307 3.80 5.27 -21.00
CA VAL A 307 4.55 5.12 -22.24
C VAL A 307 3.65 4.62 -23.38
N GLN A 308 2.81 3.62 -23.11
CA GLN A 308 1.85 3.09 -24.09
C GLN A 308 0.88 4.17 -24.59
N VAL A 309 0.29 4.93 -23.65
CA VAL A 309 -0.68 5.98 -23.98
C VAL A 309 -0.04 7.13 -24.76
N ILE A 310 1.16 7.57 -24.34
CA ILE A 310 1.91 8.62 -25.03
C ILE A 310 2.28 8.19 -26.45
N SER A 311 2.85 7.00 -26.61
CA SER A 311 3.21 6.48 -27.92
C SER A 311 2.01 6.37 -28.87
N PHE A 312 0.90 5.81 -28.36
CA PHE A 312 -0.31 5.67 -29.17
C PHE A 312 -0.91 7.02 -29.60
N LYS A 313 -0.90 8.01 -28.70
CA LYS A 313 -1.37 9.37 -29.04
C LYS A 313 -0.48 10.09 -30.06
N LEU A 314 0.85 9.91 -29.96
CA LEU A 314 1.83 10.61 -30.82
C LEU A 314 2.05 9.91 -32.16
N THR A 315 2.06 8.58 -32.17
CA THR A 315 2.50 7.79 -33.35
C THR A 315 1.41 6.85 -33.91
N GLY A 316 0.30 6.67 -33.22
CA GLY A 316 -0.72 5.67 -33.55
C GLY A 316 -0.27 4.21 -33.34
N LYS A 317 0.96 3.99 -32.81
CA LYS A 317 1.53 2.65 -32.63
C LYS A 317 1.62 2.27 -31.16
N ARG A 318 1.36 0.99 -30.87
CA ARG A 318 1.55 0.39 -29.54
C ARG A 318 2.98 -0.08 -29.36
N ILE A 319 3.62 0.25 -28.23
CA ILE A 319 4.95 -0.28 -27.85
C ILE A 319 4.80 -1.68 -27.25
N PHE A 320 3.86 -1.83 -26.31
CA PHE A 320 3.55 -3.11 -25.70
C PHE A 320 2.34 -3.74 -26.38
N LYS A 321 2.25 -5.07 -26.40
CA LYS A 321 1.06 -5.79 -26.90
C LYS A 321 -0.19 -5.37 -26.14
N MET A 322 -0.04 -5.17 -24.82
CA MET A 322 -1.05 -4.63 -23.91
C MET A 322 -0.33 -3.96 -22.73
N ALA A 323 -0.94 -2.96 -22.11
CA ALA A 323 -0.49 -2.32 -20.87
C ALA A 323 -1.62 -2.41 -19.84
N PRO A 324 -1.30 -2.56 -18.53
CA PRO A 324 0.04 -2.61 -17.90
C PRO A 324 0.93 -3.77 -18.36
N ILE A 325 2.22 -3.77 -17.97
CA ILE A 325 3.23 -4.64 -18.57
C ILE A 325 3.02 -6.14 -18.27
N HIS A 326 2.36 -6.52 -17.17
CA HIS A 326 2.02 -7.90 -16.88
C HIS A 326 1.16 -8.51 -18.00
N HIS A 327 0.18 -7.77 -18.54
CA HIS A 327 -0.64 -8.23 -19.68
C HIS A 327 0.16 -8.38 -20.98
N HIS A 328 1.27 -7.63 -21.14
CA HIS A 328 2.16 -7.84 -22.28
C HIS A 328 2.77 -9.24 -22.28
N PHE A 329 3.17 -9.75 -21.10
CA PHE A 329 3.74 -11.08 -20.97
C PHE A 329 2.68 -12.17 -21.14
N GLU A 330 1.45 -11.98 -20.65
CA GLU A 330 0.34 -12.89 -20.93
C GLU A 330 0.05 -12.98 -22.43
N LYS A 331 -0.02 -11.82 -23.13
CA LYS A 331 -0.19 -11.78 -24.60
C LYS A 331 1.01 -12.34 -25.38
N LYS A 332 2.14 -12.60 -24.70
CA LYS A 332 3.26 -13.38 -25.24
C LYS A 332 3.12 -14.89 -25.01
N GLY A 333 2.10 -15.33 -24.28
CA GLY A 333 1.82 -16.73 -24.01
C GLY A 333 2.41 -17.25 -22.68
N TRP A 334 2.83 -16.36 -21.75
CA TRP A 334 3.26 -16.80 -20.43
C TRP A 334 2.03 -17.11 -19.57
N PRO A 335 2.04 -18.26 -18.85
CA PRO A 335 0.99 -18.56 -17.87
C PRO A 335 0.93 -17.49 -16.76
N GLU A 336 -0.26 -17.16 -16.30
CA GLU A 336 -0.49 -16.15 -15.24
C GLU A 336 0.40 -16.38 -14.02
N SER A 337 0.43 -17.60 -13.49
CA SER A 337 1.26 -17.95 -12.33
C SER A 337 2.76 -17.71 -12.57
N THR A 338 3.24 -17.91 -13.79
CA THR A 338 4.64 -17.64 -14.14
C THR A 338 4.94 -16.13 -14.13
N VAL A 339 4.03 -15.30 -14.64
CA VAL A 339 4.16 -13.84 -14.60
C VAL A 339 4.20 -13.38 -13.15
N VAL A 340 3.24 -13.83 -12.34
CA VAL A 340 3.10 -13.46 -10.92
C VAL A 340 4.37 -13.80 -10.13
N ILE A 341 4.85 -15.06 -10.22
CA ILE A 341 6.05 -15.49 -9.47
C ILE A 341 7.29 -14.71 -9.90
N ARG A 342 7.49 -14.48 -11.19
CA ARG A 342 8.64 -13.71 -11.68
C ARG A 342 8.59 -12.26 -11.22
N PHE A 343 7.42 -11.65 -11.16
CA PHE A 343 7.25 -10.29 -10.68
C PHE A 343 7.46 -10.20 -9.16
N TRP A 344 7.08 -11.22 -8.40
CA TRP A 344 7.46 -11.32 -6.97
C TRP A 344 8.96 -11.38 -6.78
N ILE A 345 9.69 -12.17 -7.61
CA ILE A 345 11.15 -12.23 -7.54
C ILE A 345 11.77 -10.85 -7.84
N ILE A 346 11.27 -10.15 -8.86
CA ILE A 346 11.72 -8.78 -9.17
C ILE A 346 11.46 -7.85 -7.99
N SER A 347 10.30 -7.93 -7.35
CA SER A 347 9.97 -7.13 -6.17
C SER A 347 10.89 -7.42 -4.97
N ILE A 348 11.26 -8.69 -4.75
CA ILE A 348 12.24 -9.06 -3.71
C ILE A 348 13.59 -8.41 -4.00
N ILE A 349 14.07 -8.47 -5.24
CA ILE A 349 15.34 -7.84 -5.64
C ILE A 349 15.29 -6.34 -5.41
N LEU A 350 14.20 -5.67 -5.83
CA LEU A 350 14.00 -4.23 -5.63
C LEU A 350 13.91 -3.84 -4.16
N ALA A 351 13.25 -4.64 -3.33
CA ALA A 351 13.21 -4.47 -1.89
C ALA A 351 14.61 -4.54 -1.26
N MET A 352 15.42 -5.53 -1.66
CA MET A 352 16.82 -5.65 -1.19
C MET A 352 17.67 -4.46 -1.64
N VAL A 353 17.53 -4.02 -2.90
CA VAL A 353 18.24 -2.83 -3.42
C VAL A 353 17.82 -1.60 -2.61
N GLY A 354 16.52 -1.40 -2.39
CA GLY A 354 16.02 -0.27 -1.61
C GLY A 354 16.56 -0.24 -0.18
N LEU A 355 16.59 -1.38 0.52
CA LEU A 355 17.19 -1.46 1.86
C LEU A 355 18.71 -1.22 1.83
N ALA A 356 19.42 -1.70 0.80
CA ALA A 356 20.85 -1.47 0.67
C ALA A 356 21.18 0.03 0.55
N THR A 357 20.28 0.85 -0.02
CA THR A 357 20.50 2.30 -0.15
C THR A 357 20.60 3.01 1.20
N LEU A 358 20.07 2.46 2.28
CA LEU A 358 20.14 3.08 3.61
C LEU A 358 21.57 3.24 4.12
N LYS A 359 22.49 2.37 3.70
CA LYS A 359 23.91 2.44 4.12
C LYS A 359 24.80 3.09 3.07
N LEU A 360 24.32 3.30 1.86
CA LEU A 360 25.07 3.97 0.79
C LEU A 360 25.11 5.49 0.95
N ARG A 361 24.38 6.01 1.90
CA ARG A 361 24.29 7.41 2.24
C ARG A 361 25.41 7.87 3.18
#